data_3099a7d395044a806fc2ac2c6338df40
#
_entry.id   3099a7d395044a806fc2ac2c6338df40
#
_cell.length_a   1.000
_cell.length_b   1.000
_cell.length_c   1.000
_cell.angle_alpha   90.00
_cell.angle_beta   90.00
_cell.angle_gamma   90.00
#
_symmetry.space_group_name_H-M   'P 1'
#
loop_
_entity.id
_entity.type
_entity.pdbx_description
1 polymer ?
#
loop_
_entity_poly.entity_id
_entity_poly.type
_entity_poly.pdbx_seq_one_letter_code
_entity_poly.pdbx_strand_id
1 'polypeptide(L)'
;MRKGRITRGVYHALVVLPDVVYPFRTQVEGQWVRGRRAYDAALRRAFRRYGRGRYGYSLSLYRALFHLFGSFAILFGAAFLSQYFLGTESALYVVLALTILFISFQEFYLQRRIYRQLWRKGVFDWATWMMPIGLYLFTHLR
;
A
#
# COMPACT_ATOMS: atom_id res chain seq x y z
N MET A 1 -6.67 -28.96 -1.69
CA MET A 1 -5.69 -27.92 -2.12
C MET A 1 -6.32 -26.63 -2.70
N ARG A 2 -7.50 -26.18 -2.22
CA ARG A 2 -8.18 -24.94 -2.72
C ARG A 2 -7.91 -23.66 -1.91
N LYS A 3 -7.46 -23.76 -0.65
CA LYS A 3 -7.26 -22.59 0.26
C LYS A 3 -6.18 -21.59 -0.21
N GLY A 4 -5.15 -22.05 -0.91
CA GLY A 4 -4.08 -21.13 -1.39
C GLY A 4 -4.45 -20.25 -2.59
N ARG A 5 -5.55 -20.54 -3.31
CA ARG A 5 -6.00 -19.73 -4.45
C ARG A 5 -6.76 -18.46 -4.02
N ILE A 6 -7.57 -18.57 -2.97
CA ILE A 6 -8.42 -17.46 -2.49
C ILE A 6 -7.54 -16.38 -1.84
N THR A 7 -6.62 -16.77 -0.96
CA THR A 7 -5.67 -15.84 -0.33
C THR A 7 -4.77 -15.14 -1.34
N ARG A 8 -4.36 -15.85 -2.39
CA ARG A 8 -3.57 -15.27 -3.48
C ARG A 8 -4.37 -14.29 -4.33
N GLY A 9 -5.66 -14.56 -4.56
CA GLY A 9 -6.58 -13.69 -5.29
C GLY A 9 -6.87 -12.40 -4.54
N VAL A 10 -7.19 -12.46 -3.25
CA VAL A 10 -7.43 -11.30 -2.39
C VAL A 10 -6.19 -10.43 -2.26
N TYR A 11 -5.04 -11.04 -1.99
CA TYR A 11 -3.77 -10.31 -1.93
C TYR A 11 -3.45 -9.60 -3.24
N HIS A 12 -3.63 -10.30 -4.38
CA HIS A 12 -3.41 -9.71 -5.69
C HIS A 12 -4.36 -8.55 -5.98
N ALA A 13 -5.64 -8.67 -5.60
CA ALA A 13 -6.63 -7.60 -5.74
C ALA A 13 -6.23 -6.35 -4.94
N LEU A 14 -5.78 -6.51 -3.69
CA LEU A 14 -5.33 -5.41 -2.83
C LEU A 14 -4.08 -4.71 -3.39
N VAL A 15 -3.11 -5.47 -3.90
CA VAL A 15 -1.87 -4.92 -4.49
C VAL A 15 -2.15 -4.16 -5.79
N VAL A 16 -3.19 -4.56 -6.54
CA VAL A 16 -3.60 -3.93 -7.81
C VAL A 16 -4.50 -2.71 -7.60
N LEU A 17 -5.08 -2.54 -6.40
CA LEU A 17 -6.00 -1.44 -6.13
C LEU A 17 -5.42 -0.04 -6.48
N PRO A 18 -4.16 0.30 -6.11
CA PRO A 18 -3.56 1.58 -6.51
C PRO A 18 -3.51 1.77 -8.03
N ASP A 19 -3.31 0.69 -8.78
CA ASP A 19 -3.22 0.75 -10.24
C ASP A 19 -4.59 1.05 -10.87
N VAL A 20 -5.65 0.46 -10.30
CA VAL A 20 -7.04 0.62 -10.79
C VAL A 20 -7.58 2.02 -10.50
N VAL A 21 -7.31 2.55 -9.30
CA VAL A 21 -7.80 3.88 -8.88
C VAL A 21 -6.89 5.03 -9.30
N TYR A 22 -5.90 4.78 -10.17
CA TYR A 22 -4.96 5.80 -10.64
C TYR A 22 -5.70 6.98 -11.30
N PRO A 23 -5.60 8.20 -10.73
CA PRO A 23 -6.49 9.30 -11.13
C PRO A 23 -6.02 10.04 -12.39
N PHE A 24 -4.73 9.88 -12.74
CA PHE A 24 -4.15 10.67 -13.82
C PHE A 24 -4.42 10.03 -15.19
N ARG A 25 -4.74 10.88 -16.17
CA ARG A 25 -4.84 10.46 -17.57
C ARG A 25 -3.45 10.35 -18.20
N THR A 26 -3.33 9.43 -19.13
CA THR A 26 -2.09 9.22 -19.87
C THR A 26 -2.43 8.94 -21.33
N GLN A 27 -1.67 9.52 -22.25
CA GLN A 27 -1.84 9.24 -23.66
C GLN A 27 -1.09 7.95 -24.04
N VAL A 28 -1.81 7.01 -24.68
CA VAL A 28 -1.27 5.75 -25.21
C VAL A 28 -1.79 5.62 -26.63
N GLU A 29 -0.89 5.53 -27.59
CA GLU A 29 -1.24 5.39 -29.03
C GLU A 29 -2.25 6.45 -29.52
N GLY A 30 -2.05 7.70 -29.10
CA GLY A 30 -2.94 8.80 -29.47
C GLY A 30 -4.23 8.90 -28.66
N GLN A 31 -4.57 7.92 -27.82
CA GLN A 31 -5.80 7.89 -27.03
C GLN A 31 -5.52 8.22 -25.55
N TRP A 32 -6.43 9.00 -24.93
CA TRP A 32 -6.38 9.27 -23.50
C TRP A 32 -6.99 8.11 -22.72
N VAL A 33 -6.17 7.45 -21.88
CA VAL A 33 -6.58 6.34 -21.01
C VAL A 33 -6.55 6.76 -19.53
N ARG A 34 -7.31 6.05 -18.68
CA ARG A 34 -7.39 6.23 -17.23
C ARG A 34 -7.13 4.91 -16.50
N GLY A 35 -7.08 4.99 -15.16
CA GLY A 35 -6.96 3.82 -14.28
C GLY A 35 -5.73 2.98 -14.60
N ARG A 36 -5.88 1.66 -14.52
CA ARG A 36 -4.79 0.71 -14.70
C ARG A 36 -3.98 0.91 -15.98
N ARG A 37 -4.63 1.16 -17.12
CA ARG A 37 -3.93 1.40 -18.40
C ARG A 37 -3.02 2.63 -18.33
N ALA A 38 -3.49 3.69 -17.69
CA ALA A 38 -2.70 4.92 -17.50
C ALA A 38 -1.54 4.68 -16.54
N TYR A 39 -1.78 3.95 -15.44
CA TYR A 39 -0.75 3.57 -14.48
C TYR A 39 0.35 2.73 -15.14
N ASP A 40 -0.01 1.67 -15.86
CA ASP A 40 0.93 0.80 -16.58
C ASP A 40 1.77 1.58 -17.61
N ALA A 41 1.16 2.53 -18.30
CA ALA A 41 1.87 3.38 -19.26
C ALA A 41 2.83 4.35 -18.56
N ALA A 42 2.43 4.94 -17.43
CA ALA A 42 3.28 5.79 -16.61
C ALA A 42 4.46 4.99 -16.02
N LEU A 43 4.20 3.77 -15.55
CA LEU A 43 5.20 2.87 -15.02
C LEU A 43 6.22 2.46 -16.09
N ARG A 44 5.77 2.05 -17.29
CA ARG A 44 6.66 1.76 -18.41
C ARG A 44 7.52 2.95 -18.81
N ARG A 45 6.98 4.18 -18.82
CA ARG A 45 7.74 5.42 -19.04
C ARG A 45 8.80 5.65 -17.96
N ALA A 46 8.42 5.49 -16.68
CA ALA A 46 9.35 5.62 -15.57
C ALA A 46 10.50 4.62 -15.67
N PHE A 47 10.20 3.34 -15.97
CA PHE A 47 11.23 2.30 -16.11
C PHE A 47 12.16 2.54 -17.30
N ARG A 48 11.66 3.09 -18.41
CA ARG A 48 12.51 3.47 -19.54
C ARG A 48 13.43 4.65 -19.20
N ARG A 49 12.91 5.64 -18.45
CA ARG A 49 13.66 6.85 -18.12
C ARG A 49 14.66 6.68 -16.97
N TYR A 50 14.28 5.96 -15.94
CA TYR A 50 15.04 5.87 -14.67
C TYR A 50 15.61 4.48 -14.39
N GLY A 51 15.30 3.49 -15.22
CA GLY A 51 15.68 2.09 -15.03
C GLY A 51 14.60 1.27 -14.32
N ARG A 52 14.70 -0.06 -14.49
CA ARG A 52 13.73 -1.02 -13.95
C ARG A 52 13.67 -0.94 -12.42
N GLY A 53 12.46 -0.93 -11.86
CA GLY A 53 12.20 -0.84 -10.42
C GLY A 53 12.25 0.59 -9.87
N ARG A 54 12.44 1.61 -10.71
CA ARG A 54 12.42 3.02 -10.31
C ARG A 54 11.17 3.70 -10.84
N TYR A 55 10.34 4.20 -9.93
CA TYR A 55 9.01 4.74 -10.27
C TYR A 55 9.02 6.22 -10.71
N GLY A 56 10.12 6.94 -10.51
CA GLY A 56 10.14 8.39 -10.66
C GLY A 56 9.36 9.10 -9.55
N TYR A 57 9.46 10.43 -9.51
CA TYR A 57 8.89 11.21 -8.41
C TYR A 57 7.34 11.11 -8.34
N SER A 58 6.65 11.36 -9.45
CA SER A 58 5.17 11.43 -9.48
C SER A 58 4.51 10.11 -9.09
N LEU A 59 5.00 8.96 -9.60
CA LEU A 59 4.47 7.66 -9.22
C LEU A 59 4.83 7.27 -7.78
N SER A 60 6.02 7.65 -7.31
CA SER A 60 6.43 7.41 -5.93
C SER A 60 5.57 8.23 -4.96
N LEU A 61 5.30 9.50 -5.27
CA LEU A 61 4.41 10.36 -4.49
C LEU A 61 2.98 9.82 -4.48
N TYR A 62 2.44 9.45 -5.64
CA TYR A 62 1.11 8.85 -5.72
C TYR A 62 0.99 7.61 -4.83
N ARG A 63 1.95 6.70 -4.89
CA ARG A 63 1.95 5.49 -4.05
C ARG A 63 2.09 5.82 -2.57
N ALA A 64 2.95 6.78 -2.22
CA ALA A 64 3.10 7.22 -0.83
C ALA A 64 1.79 7.78 -0.27
N LEU A 65 1.11 8.64 -1.03
CA LEU A 65 -0.22 9.15 -0.63
C LEU A 65 -1.25 8.02 -0.49
N PHE A 66 -1.24 7.06 -1.42
CA PHE A 66 -2.13 5.89 -1.33
C PHE A 66 -1.87 5.07 -0.08
N HIS A 67 -0.61 4.84 0.29
CA HIS A 67 -0.23 4.15 1.52
C HIS A 67 -0.65 4.94 2.77
N LEU A 68 -0.45 6.25 2.75
CA LEU A 68 -0.85 7.14 3.85
C LEU A 68 -2.38 7.08 4.08
N PHE A 69 -3.18 7.25 3.03
CA PHE A 69 -4.64 7.15 3.12
C PHE A 69 -5.10 5.75 3.53
N GLY A 70 -4.48 4.70 3.00
CA GLY A 70 -4.74 3.32 3.41
C GLY A 70 -4.46 3.08 4.89
N SER A 71 -3.36 3.62 5.41
CA SER A 71 -3.02 3.55 6.83
C SER A 71 -4.02 4.27 7.72
N PHE A 72 -4.47 5.47 7.35
CA PHE A 72 -5.55 6.16 8.05
C PHE A 72 -6.85 5.35 8.03
N ALA A 73 -7.23 4.80 6.88
CA ALA A 73 -8.44 3.97 6.78
C ALA A 73 -8.38 2.73 7.68
N ILE A 74 -7.21 2.08 7.78
CA ILE A 74 -7.00 0.95 8.70
C ILE A 74 -7.09 1.43 10.14
N LEU A 75 -6.43 2.52 10.51
CA LEU A 75 -6.44 3.05 11.86
C LEU A 75 -7.86 3.42 12.33
N PHE A 76 -8.59 4.19 11.53
CA PHE A 76 -9.97 4.57 11.85
C PHE A 76 -10.91 3.37 11.85
N GLY A 77 -10.77 2.45 10.89
CA GLY A 77 -11.55 1.21 10.84
C GLY A 77 -11.30 0.32 12.05
N ALA A 78 -10.05 0.15 12.46
CA ALA A 78 -9.69 -0.62 13.64
C ALA A 78 -10.21 0.04 14.92
N ALA A 79 -10.09 1.37 15.07
CA ALA A 79 -10.62 2.12 16.20
C ALA A 79 -12.15 1.98 16.29
N PHE A 80 -12.84 2.17 15.15
CA PHE A 80 -14.29 2.01 15.08
C PHE A 80 -14.74 0.60 15.47
N LEU A 81 -14.14 -0.44 14.87
CA LEU A 81 -14.48 -1.84 15.18
C LEU A 81 -14.21 -2.19 16.64
N SER A 82 -13.08 -1.73 17.19
CA SER A 82 -12.75 -1.97 18.61
C SER A 82 -13.75 -1.33 19.55
N GLN A 83 -14.14 -0.09 19.27
CA GLN A 83 -15.06 0.66 20.13
C GLN A 83 -16.49 0.13 20.06
N TYR A 84 -17.02 -0.15 18.85
CA TYR A 84 -18.44 -0.49 18.68
C TYR A 84 -18.73 -1.98 18.81
N PHE A 85 -17.80 -2.87 18.46
CA PHE A 85 -18.07 -4.32 18.45
C PHE A 85 -17.35 -5.09 19.55
N LEU A 86 -16.18 -4.64 19.98
CA LEU A 86 -15.35 -5.38 20.93
C LEU A 86 -15.34 -4.74 22.31
N GLY A 87 -15.69 -3.45 22.42
CA GLY A 87 -15.78 -2.71 23.69
C GLY A 87 -14.47 -2.60 24.46
N THR A 88 -13.33 -2.90 23.85
CA THR A 88 -12.02 -2.90 24.51
C THR A 88 -10.96 -2.19 23.68
N GLU A 89 -10.19 -1.31 24.31
CA GLU A 89 -9.03 -0.67 23.67
C GLU A 89 -7.91 -1.67 23.32
N SER A 90 -7.80 -2.75 24.10
CA SER A 90 -6.80 -3.80 23.85
C SER A 90 -6.94 -4.43 22.46
N ALA A 91 -8.16 -4.55 21.96
CA ALA A 91 -8.41 -5.07 20.62
C ALA A 91 -7.82 -4.17 19.53
N LEU A 92 -7.87 -2.84 19.71
CA LEU A 92 -7.24 -1.89 18.80
C LEU A 92 -5.74 -2.11 18.71
N TYR A 93 -5.06 -2.23 19.86
CA TYR A 93 -3.61 -2.44 19.88
C TYR A 93 -3.21 -3.77 19.22
N VAL A 94 -4.00 -4.84 19.43
CA VAL A 94 -3.77 -6.12 18.76
C VAL A 94 -3.91 -5.98 17.25
N VAL A 95 -4.97 -5.31 16.76
CA VAL A 95 -5.16 -5.08 15.32
C VAL A 95 -4.02 -4.25 14.74
N LEU A 96 -3.58 -3.19 15.42
CA LEU A 96 -2.45 -2.36 14.97
C LEU A 96 -1.14 -3.15 14.94
N ALA A 97 -0.88 -3.99 15.96
CA ALA A 97 0.32 -4.86 15.98
C ALA A 97 0.32 -5.85 14.81
N LEU A 98 -0.82 -6.51 14.54
CA LEU A 98 -0.96 -7.42 13.40
C LEU A 98 -0.80 -6.68 12.07
N THR A 99 -1.32 -5.45 11.97
CA THR A 99 -1.16 -4.60 10.77
C THR A 99 0.31 -4.25 10.55
N ILE A 100 1.04 -3.83 11.58
CA ILE A 100 2.47 -3.53 11.51
C ILE A 100 3.26 -4.75 11.04
N LEU A 101 3.00 -5.92 11.62
CA LEU A 101 3.64 -7.18 11.24
C LEU A 101 3.35 -7.54 9.79
N PHE A 102 2.09 -7.43 9.36
CA PHE A 102 1.68 -7.75 8.00
C PHE A 102 2.32 -6.82 6.97
N ILE A 103 2.30 -5.50 7.21
CA ILE A 103 2.90 -4.51 6.30
C ILE A 103 4.42 -4.70 6.25
N SER A 104 5.07 -4.96 7.39
CA SER A 104 6.50 -5.24 7.43
C SER A 104 6.85 -6.49 6.62
N PHE A 105 6.09 -7.57 6.78
CA PHE A 105 6.25 -8.78 5.98
C PHE A 105 6.00 -8.52 4.49
N GLN A 106 4.97 -7.76 4.16
CA GLN A 106 4.65 -7.39 2.78
C GLN A 106 5.79 -6.61 2.13
N GLU A 107 6.25 -5.51 2.74
CA GLU A 107 7.22 -4.61 2.13
C GLU A 107 8.64 -5.21 2.09
N PHE A 108 9.05 -5.91 3.16
CA PHE A 108 10.42 -6.40 3.27
C PHE A 108 10.62 -7.81 2.73
N TYR A 109 9.59 -8.62 2.64
CA TYR A 109 9.68 -9.99 2.13
C TYR A 109 8.92 -10.19 0.82
N LEU A 110 7.59 -9.99 0.80
CA LEU A 110 6.77 -10.31 -0.39
C LEU A 110 7.10 -9.42 -1.58
N GLN A 111 7.16 -8.10 -1.39
CA GLN A 111 7.44 -7.15 -2.46
C GLN A 111 8.84 -7.35 -3.05
N ARG A 112 9.81 -7.69 -2.23
CA ARG A 112 11.17 -8.00 -2.71
C ARG A 112 11.21 -9.31 -3.48
N ARG A 113 10.57 -10.36 -2.97
CA ARG A 113 10.60 -11.70 -3.58
C ARG A 113 9.78 -11.78 -4.85
N ILE A 114 8.60 -11.20 -4.88
CA ILE A 114 7.64 -11.30 -5.99
C ILE A 114 7.91 -10.24 -7.06
N TYR A 115 8.10 -8.98 -6.65
CA TYR A 115 8.20 -7.83 -7.56
C TYR A 115 9.62 -7.28 -7.72
N ARG A 116 10.61 -7.88 -7.08
CA ARG A 116 12.02 -7.45 -7.10
C ARG A 116 12.19 -5.99 -6.69
N GLN A 117 11.39 -5.54 -5.73
CA GLN A 117 11.42 -4.17 -5.24
C GLN A 117 12.78 -3.84 -4.60
N LEU A 118 13.26 -2.62 -4.84
CA LEU A 118 14.50 -2.12 -4.23
C LEU A 118 14.30 -1.91 -2.73
N TRP A 119 15.31 -2.22 -1.91
CA TRP A 119 15.27 -2.07 -0.46
C TRP A 119 14.86 -0.65 -0.02
N ARG A 120 15.51 0.38 -0.59
CA ARG A 120 15.19 1.79 -0.29
C ARG A 120 13.74 2.13 -0.53
N LYS A 121 13.13 1.56 -1.56
CA LYS A 121 11.71 1.78 -1.84
C LYS A 121 10.84 1.06 -0.81
N GLY A 122 11.16 -0.16 -0.42
CA GLY A 122 10.44 -0.89 0.63
C GLY A 122 10.46 -0.12 1.96
N VAL A 123 11.61 0.43 2.35
CA VAL A 123 11.72 1.28 3.56
C VAL A 123 10.85 2.53 3.44
N PHE A 124 10.85 3.21 2.29
CA PHE A 124 10.05 4.40 2.08
C PHE A 124 8.54 4.08 2.11
N ASP A 125 8.11 3.02 1.42
CA ASP A 125 6.71 2.58 1.40
C ASP A 125 6.25 2.15 2.80
N TRP A 126 7.09 1.41 3.52
CA TRP A 126 6.84 1.03 4.92
C TRP A 126 6.72 2.25 5.84
N ALA A 127 7.62 3.21 5.73
CA ALA A 127 7.59 4.42 6.55
C ALA A 127 6.30 5.24 6.31
N THR A 128 5.84 5.33 5.07
CA THR A 128 4.57 6.01 4.76
C THR A 128 3.35 5.29 5.31
N TRP A 129 3.36 3.96 5.36
CA TRP A 129 2.34 3.16 6.04
C TRP A 129 2.37 3.36 7.56
N MET A 130 3.57 3.39 8.15
CA MET A 130 3.75 3.46 9.60
C MET A 130 3.51 4.85 10.19
N MET A 131 3.57 5.91 9.38
CA MET A 131 3.49 7.29 9.89
C MET A 131 2.19 7.57 10.67
N PRO A 132 0.96 7.29 10.19
CA PRO A 132 -0.25 7.52 10.98
C PRO A 132 -0.35 6.61 12.21
N ILE A 133 0.00 5.34 12.06
CA ILE A 133 -0.05 4.35 13.15
C ILE A 133 0.96 4.73 14.24
N GLY A 134 2.18 5.07 13.85
CA GLY A 134 3.23 5.49 14.78
C GLY A 134 2.89 6.77 15.52
N LEU A 135 2.30 7.77 14.83
CA LEU A 135 1.83 9.00 15.43
C LEU A 135 0.73 8.73 16.46
N TYR A 136 -0.24 7.88 16.09
CA TYR A 136 -1.32 7.48 17.02
C TYR A 136 -0.75 6.81 18.28
N LEU A 137 0.12 5.79 18.10
CA LEU A 137 0.72 5.08 19.23
C LEU A 137 1.55 6.02 20.12
N PHE A 138 2.32 6.91 19.53
CA PHE A 138 3.13 7.89 20.27
C PHE A 138 2.27 8.83 21.12
N THR A 139 1.09 9.22 20.66
CA THR A 139 0.19 10.14 21.39
C THR A 139 -0.65 9.44 22.45
N HIS A 140 -0.91 8.13 22.33
CA HIS A 140 -1.82 7.39 23.22
C HIS A 140 -1.11 6.45 24.20
N LEU A 141 0.17 6.14 23.99
CA LEU A 141 0.97 5.33 24.94
C LEU A 141 1.77 6.18 25.93
N ARG A 142 1.58 7.49 25.95
CA ARG A 142 2.09 8.39 26.97
C ARG A 142 1.06 8.57 28.07
#